data_36696d49524f1171551477df883931fe
#
_entry.id   36696d49524f1171551477df883931fe
#
_cell.length_a   1.000
_cell.length_b   1.000
_cell.length_c   1.000
_cell.angle_alpha   90.00
_cell.angle_beta   90.00
_cell.angle_gamma   90.00
#
_symmetry.space_group_name_H-M   'P 1'
#
loop_
_entity.id
_entity.type
_entity.pdbx_description
1 polymer ?
#
loop_
_entity_poly.entity_id
_entity_poly.type
_entity_poly.pdbx_seq_one_letter_code
_entity_poly.pdbx_strand_id
1 'polypeptide(L)'
;AGRPPSRRAATLPVILAEDSREPRHRAAHRALADAFCARGLTVLHYDLPEQFALLQAIPEAQRHRLARLLTDQPAERFWRKGQAANRNLAYLKFLQLTEDKTRTLYYLVDSDQAFEVNLAGPDGERIAAPFSYFHVIDRLFRTRDIRVLTGKLVGDPPVSPAVMAANFLDDVAAFLNEIAALDPHAACSFHGRAAPLPGEAAYHDLAALFGLGATADHFDYRCPLAGAHDHTACLAHFANRLDRFFFGEHLTRRTRFEYAGPLETLTPARTVYPGNTVVNFAGLKTIIPFGHLRLRMSGPTAGRLIQAEIGERFVSANLPMLHRRTSEDDAAEEFRPGVAADDSVIDIADEFERQFFGDLMLFSVVAWLKEHALDELATSPALEDTVCGVETDLLARYAATHQAVAQRRDEIARWLGDASEHDLDDASLARIERFLAHIETNFGDAAPAWVQIQSESHRTARRAQIVDALRHYRAERDAWDRLFS
;
A
#
# COMPACT_ATOMS: atom_id res chain seq x y z
N ALA A 1 -5.25 -51.08 17.96
CA ALA A 1 -4.84 -49.89 17.20
C ALA A 1 -5.89 -48.82 17.46
N GLY A 2 -5.62 -47.92 18.46
CA GLY A 2 -6.49 -46.81 18.82
C GLY A 2 -6.39 -45.74 17.75
N ARG A 3 -7.52 -45.24 17.23
CA ARG A 3 -7.59 -44.02 16.44
C ARG A 3 -6.99 -42.88 17.25
N PRO A 4 -6.08 -42.07 16.68
CA PRO A 4 -5.63 -40.87 17.37
C PRO A 4 -6.83 -39.95 17.61
N PRO A 5 -6.86 -39.20 18.72
CA PRO A 5 -7.94 -38.29 19.02
C PRO A 5 -8.12 -37.32 17.85
N SER A 6 -9.36 -37.17 17.39
CA SER A 6 -9.73 -36.21 16.34
C SER A 6 -9.19 -34.82 16.76
N ARG A 7 -8.20 -34.31 16.02
CA ARG A 7 -7.81 -32.90 16.15
C ARG A 7 -9.08 -32.08 15.96
N ARG A 8 -9.53 -31.37 16.99
CA ARG A 8 -10.55 -30.34 16.83
C ARG A 8 -10.09 -29.45 15.67
N ALA A 9 -10.93 -29.37 14.65
CA ALA A 9 -10.69 -28.40 13.57
C ALA A 9 -10.49 -27.03 14.24
N ALA A 10 -9.34 -26.41 13.99
CA ALA A 10 -9.10 -25.08 14.47
C ALA A 10 -10.18 -24.17 13.84
N THR A 11 -11.01 -23.56 14.66
CA THR A 11 -11.94 -22.54 14.19
C THR A 11 -11.12 -21.32 13.80
N LEU A 12 -11.27 -20.89 12.55
CA LEU A 12 -10.60 -19.68 12.02
C LEU A 12 -11.68 -18.60 11.83
N PRO A 13 -11.97 -17.78 12.84
CA PRO A 13 -12.90 -16.69 12.66
C PRO A 13 -12.29 -15.60 11.77
N VAL A 14 -13.07 -15.12 10.82
CA VAL A 14 -12.74 -13.99 9.93
C VAL A 14 -13.51 -12.77 10.38
N ILE A 15 -12.84 -11.63 10.51
CA ILE A 15 -13.45 -10.37 10.85
C ILE A 15 -13.35 -9.44 9.62
N LEU A 16 -14.49 -9.07 9.06
CA LEU A 16 -14.57 -8.02 8.05
C LEU A 16 -14.70 -6.67 8.75
N ALA A 17 -13.58 -5.96 8.89
CA ALA A 17 -13.55 -4.65 9.52
C ALA A 17 -14.00 -3.56 8.52
N GLU A 18 -15.21 -3.06 8.70
CA GLU A 18 -15.86 -2.14 7.79
C GLU A 18 -15.24 -0.74 7.80
N ASP A 19 -15.01 -0.16 6.61
CA ASP A 19 -14.50 1.20 6.45
C ASP A 19 -15.22 1.99 5.33
N SER A 20 -16.25 1.39 4.72
CA SER A 20 -16.93 1.98 3.57
C SER A 20 -17.90 3.09 3.98
N ARG A 21 -17.88 4.17 3.20
CA ARG A 21 -18.84 5.28 3.34
C ARG A 21 -20.23 4.87 2.90
N GLU A 22 -20.32 4.22 1.73
CA GLU A 22 -21.60 4.02 1.04
C GLU A 22 -22.41 2.88 1.67
N PRO A 23 -23.70 3.10 1.99
CA PRO A 23 -24.57 2.07 2.56
C PRO A 23 -24.67 0.80 1.70
N ARG A 24 -24.64 0.95 0.37
CA ARG A 24 -24.70 -0.19 -0.57
C ARG A 24 -23.52 -1.13 -0.40
N HIS A 25 -22.31 -0.60 -0.23
CA HIS A 25 -21.11 -1.42 -0.02
C HIS A 25 -21.18 -2.14 1.33
N ARG A 26 -21.60 -1.46 2.39
CA ARG A 26 -21.78 -2.09 3.71
C ARG A 26 -22.82 -3.20 3.70
N ALA A 27 -23.91 -3.02 2.93
CA ALA A 27 -24.91 -4.07 2.73
C ALA A 27 -24.35 -5.27 1.96
N ALA A 28 -23.54 -5.04 0.92
CA ALA A 28 -22.86 -6.08 0.16
C ALA A 28 -21.86 -6.86 1.03
N HIS A 29 -21.07 -6.17 1.87
CA HIS A 29 -20.13 -6.83 2.79
C HIS A 29 -20.85 -7.67 3.85
N ARG A 30 -21.99 -7.22 4.36
CA ARG A 30 -22.83 -8.00 5.26
C ARG A 30 -23.36 -9.26 4.57
N ALA A 31 -23.90 -9.12 3.37
CA ALA A 31 -24.40 -10.25 2.59
C ALA A 31 -23.27 -11.26 2.28
N LEU A 32 -22.06 -10.77 2.01
CA LEU A 32 -20.88 -11.61 1.83
C LEU A 32 -20.55 -12.40 3.10
N ALA A 33 -20.53 -11.75 4.26
CA ALA A 33 -20.30 -12.42 5.54
C ALA A 33 -21.34 -13.51 5.80
N ASP A 34 -22.63 -13.21 5.58
CA ASP A 34 -23.74 -14.15 5.75
C ASP A 34 -23.61 -15.35 4.80
N ALA A 35 -23.22 -15.12 3.54
CA ALA A 35 -23.01 -16.17 2.55
C ALA A 35 -21.87 -17.12 2.95
N PHE A 36 -20.78 -16.62 3.52
CA PHE A 36 -19.70 -17.46 4.04
C PHE A 36 -20.10 -18.20 5.32
N CYS A 37 -20.87 -17.58 6.20
CA CYS A 37 -21.45 -18.26 7.37
C CYS A 37 -22.37 -19.42 6.96
N ALA A 38 -23.19 -19.24 5.94
CA ALA A 38 -24.04 -20.31 5.39
C ALA A 38 -23.23 -21.50 4.82
N ARG A 39 -21.96 -21.27 4.44
CA ARG A 39 -21.00 -22.31 4.01
C ARG A 39 -20.21 -22.94 5.16
N GLY A 40 -20.53 -22.60 6.41
CA GLY A 40 -19.90 -23.16 7.61
C GLY A 40 -18.62 -22.46 8.10
N LEU A 41 -18.30 -21.29 7.57
CA LEU A 41 -17.23 -20.46 8.10
C LEU A 41 -17.75 -19.54 9.22
N THR A 42 -16.89 -19.15 10.13
CA THR A 42 -17.21 -18.11 11.14
C THR A 42 -16.75 -16.77 10.60
N VAL A 43 -17.67 -15.95 10.11
CA VAL A 43 -17.38 -14.61 9.58
C VAL A 43 -18.18 -13.57 10.35
N LEU A 44 -17.49 -12.57 10.89
CA LEU A 44 -18.08 -11.45 11.62
C LEU A 44 -17.97 -10.21 10.77
N HIS A 45 -19.08 -9.58 10.43
CA HIS A 45 -19.10 -8.24 9.85
C HIS A 45 -19.02 -7.21 10.99
N TYR A 46 -17.80 -6.72 11.25
CA TYR A 46 -17.51 -5.71 12.26
C TYR A 46 -17.83 -4.33 11.69
N ASP A 47 -19.11 -3.98 11.73
CA ASP A 47 -19.66 -2.79 11.09
C ASP A 47 -19.36 -1.49 11.84
N LEU A 48 -19.63 -0.33 11.21
CA LEU A 48 -19.31 0.98 11.78
C LEU A 48 -20.03 1.25 13.11
N PRO A 49 -21.34 0.92 13.31
CA PRO A 49 -22.01 1.04 14.60
C PRO A 49 -21.34 0.23 15.71
N GLU A 50 -20.97 -1.02 15.43
CA GLU A 50 -20.31 -1.87 16.41
C GLU A 50 -18.91 -1.35 16.77
N GLN A 51 -18.15 -0.90 15.78
CA GLN A 51 -16.85 -0.25 16.00
C GLN A 51 -16.97 1.00 16.86
N PHE A 52 -17.97 1.83 16.57
CA PHE A 52 -18.25 3.03 17.36
C PHE A 52 -18.66 2.68 18.79
N ALA A 53 -19.52 1.69 18.97
CA ALA A 53 -19.93 1.20 20.30
C ALA A 53 -18.73 0.69 21.12
N LEU A 54 -17.82 -0.07 20.48
CA LEU A 54 -16.58 -0.53 21.13
C LEU A 54 -15.70 0.65 21.57
N LEU A 55 -15.56 1.68 20.73
CA LEU A 55 -14.85 2.91 21.07
C LEU A 55 -15.48 3.63 22.26
N GLN A 56 -16.81 3.75 22.29
CA GLN A 56 -17.54 4.40 23.39
C GLN A 56 -17.50 3.60 24.70
N ALA A 57 -17.28 2.29 24.64
CA ALA A 57 -17.11 1.47 25.84
C ALA A 57 -15.76 1.72 26.57
N ILE A 58 -14.79 2.34 25.90
CA ILE A 58 -13.54 2.77 26.53
C ILE A 58 -13.84 3.96 27.46
N PRO A 59 -13.37 3.95 28.73
CA PRO A 59 -13.55 5.08 29.63
C PRO A 59 -13.09 6.41 29.01
N GLU A 60 -13.86 7.47 29.17
CA GLU A 60 -13.65 8.76 28.49
C GLU A 60 -12.21 9.30 28.63
N ALA A 61 -11.65 9.24 29.83
CA ALA A 61 -10.28 9.70 30.10
C ALA A 61 -9.21 8.89 29.31
N GLN A 62 -9.46 7.58 29.06
CA GLN A 62 -8.58 6.77 28.23
C GLN A 62 -8.83 7.03 26.75
N ARG A 63 -10.09 7.14 26.33
CA ARG A 63 -10.47 7.46 24.96
C ARG A 63 -9.86 8.77 24.49
N HIS A 64 -9.86 9.80 25.32
CA HIS A 64 -9.21 11.08 25.03
C HIS A 64 -7.70 10.93 24.74
N ARG A 65 -7.01 10.09 25.51
CA ARG A 65 -5.57 9.82 25.31
C ARG A 65 -5.29 8.99 24.05
N LEU A 66 -6.28 8.25 23.58
CA LEU A 66 -6.18 7.36 22.42
C LEU A 66 -6.83 7.96 21.16
N ALA A 67 -7.33 9.19 21.22
CA ALA A 67 -8.07 9.81 20.11
C ALA A 67 -7.26 9.84 18.81
N ARG A 68 -5.96 10.06 18.88
CA ARG A 68 -5.06 10.07 17.72
C ARG A 68 -4.81 8.68 17.13
N LEU A 69 -4.95 7.62 17.93
CA LEU A 69 -4.78 6.22 17.50
C LEU A 69 -6.07 5.60 17.01
N LEU A 70 -7.20 5.94 17.61
CA LEU A 70 -8.49 5.33 17.35
C LEU A 70 -9.38 6.21 16.49
N THR A 71 -9.61 7.44 16.85
CA THR A 71 -10.32 8.52 16.16
C THR A 71 -11.20 9.30 17.14
N ASP A 72 -11.49 10.53 16.81
CA ASP A 72 -12.44 11.41 17.46
C ASP A 72 -13.70 11.67 16.60
N GLN A 73 -13.80 10.97 15.46
CA GLN A 73 -14.91 11.17 14.53
C GLN A 73 -16.26 10.81 15.18
N PRO A 74 -17.29 11.64 15.01
CA PRO A 74 -18.63 11.32 15.48
C PRO A 74 -19.25 10.19 14.65
N ALA A 75 -20.33 9.58 15.17
CA ALA A 75 -20.99 8.43 14.56
C ALA A 75 -21.35 8.63 13.07
N GLU A 76 -21.83 9.83 12.71
CA GLU A 76 -22.29 10.17 11.36
C GLU A 76 -21.12 10.23 10.35
N ARG A 77 -19.91 10.41 10.84
CA ARG A 77 -18.69 10.51 10.03
C ARG A 77 -17.65 9.45 10.39
N PHE A 78 -18.05 8.40 11.10
CA PHE A 78 -17.13 7.39 11.63
C PHE A 78 -16.37 6.62 10.55
N TRP A 79 -16.92 6.52 9.33
CA TRP A 79 -16.22 5.99 8.17
C TRP A 79 -14.95 6.81 7.80
N ARG A 80 -14.83 8.05 8.29
CA ARG A 80 -13.65 8.90 8.06
C ARG A 80 -12.47 8.61 9.00
N LYS A 81 -12.55 7.61 9.86
CA LYS A 81 -11.50 7.27 10.83
C LYS A 81 -10.13 6.96 10.19
N GLY A 82 -10.14 6.45 8.95
CA GLY A 82 -8.95 6.08 8.19
C GLY A 82 -8.40 4.70 8.53
N GLN A 83 -7.54 4.18 7.64
CA GLN A 83 -7.05 2.79 7.71
C GLN A 83 -6.29 2.46 9.00
N ALA A 84 -5.44 3.36 9.51
CA ALA A 84 -4.69 3.11 10.73
C ALA A 84 -5.61 2.92 11.95
N ALA A 85 -6.60 3.81 12.11
CA ALA A 85 -7.59 3.70 13.18
C ALA A 85 -8.47 2.45 13.01
N ASN A 86 -8.86 2.10 11.78
CA ASN A 86 -9.61 0.87 11.50
C ASN A 86 -8.84 -0.38 11.95
N ARG A 87 -7.53 -0.45 11.71
CA ARG A 87 -6.68 -1.56 12.16
C ARG A 87 -6.52 -1.58 13.69
N ASN A 88 -6.32 -0.43 14.31
CA ASN A 88 -6.24 -0.34 15.77
C ASN A 88 -7.57 -0.77 16.43
N LEU A 89 -8.73 -0.40 15.85
CA LEU A 89 -10.04 -0.89 16.30
C LEU A 89 -10.21 -2.40 16.09
N ALA A 90 -9.67 -2.95 14.99
CA ALA A 90 -9.65 -4.39 14.79
C ALA A 90 -8.79 -5.11 15.85
N TYR A 91 -7.68 -4.52 16.30
CA TYR A 91 -6.88 -5.05 17.42
C TYR A 91 -7.69 -5.11 18.73
N LEU A 92 -8.50 -4.08 19.01
CA LEU A 92 -9.40 -4.11 20.18
C LEU A 92 -10.50 -5.18 20.02
N LYS A 93 -11.00 -5.39 18.82
CA LYS A 93 -11.94 -6.49 18.54
C LYS A 93 -11.28 -7.85 18.74
N PHE A 94 -10.03 -8.02 18.30
CA PHE A 94 -9.25 -9.23 18.57
C PHE A 94 -9.09 -9.46 20.09
N LEU A 95 -8.74 -8.43 20.83
CA LEU A 95 -8.63 -8.50 22.30
C LEU A 95 -9.94 -8.99 22.95
N GLN A 96 -11.08 -8.45 22.50
CA GLN A 96 -12.41 -8.83 22.98
C GLN A 96 -12.76 -10.31 22.71
N LEU A 97 -12.34 -10.84 21.57
CA LEU A 97 -12.67 -12.21 21.12
C LEU A 97 -11.65 -13.26 21.57
N THR A 98 -10.52 -12.84 22.16
CA THR A 98 -9.45 -13.78 22.52
C THR A 98 -9.77 -14.52 23.82
N GLU A 99 -9.95 -15.83 23.72
CA GLU A 99 -10.11 -16.72 24.88
C GLU A 99 -8.76 -17.18 25.44
N ASP A 100 -7.82 -17.57 24.54
CA ASP A 100 -6.49 -18.07 24.91
C ASP A 100 -5.39 -17.17 24.33
N LYS A 101 -4.88 -16.27 25.16
CA LYS A 101 -3.84 -15.30 24.82
C LYS A 101 -2.49 -15.94 24.39
N THR A 102 -2.26 -17.20 24.80
CA THR A 102 -0.98 -17.89 24.56
C THR A 102 -0.96 -18.67 23.25
N ARG A 103 -2.14 -18.99 22.69
CA ARG A 103 -2.28 -19.88 21.52
C ARG A 103 -2.95 -19.23 20.33
N THR A 104 -3.24 -17.93 20.41
CA THR A 104 -3.93 -17.20 19.34
C THR A 104 -2.92 -16.36 18.54
N LEU A 105 -3.03 -16.46 17.23
CA LEU A 105 -2.37 -15.58 16.27
C LEU A 105 -3.42 -14.74 15.53
N TYR A 106 -3.08 -13.53 15.17
CA TYR A 106 -3.95 -12.59 14.47
C TYR A 106 -3.32 -12.24 13.15
N TYR A 107 -4.06 -12.47 12.07
CA TYR A 107 -3.59 -12.21 10.71
C TYR A 107 -4.39 -11.08 10.09
N LEU A 108 -3.73 -10.00 9.74
CA LEU A 108 -4.32 -8.86 9.06
C LEU A 108 -4.05 -9.00 7.55
N VAL A 109 -5.12 -8.91 6.78
CA VAL A 109 -5.12 -9.03 5.31
C VAL A 109 -5.96 -7.89 4.75
N ASP A 110 -5.44 -7.17 3.76
CA ASP A 110 -6.21 -6.16 3.02
C ASP A 110 -7.09 -6.84 1.95
N SER A 111 -8.21 -6.22 1.62
CA SER A 111 -9.22 -6.81 0.71
C SER A 111 -8.76 -6.92 -0.75
N ASP A 112 -7.70 -6.21 -1.13
CA ASP A 112 -7.06 -6.26 -2.46
C ASP A 112 -5.96 -7.32 -2.57
N GLN A 113 -5.93 -8.29 -1.63
CA GLN A 113 -4.92 -9.34 -1.57
C GLN A 113 -5.52 -10.74 -1.60
N ALA A 114 -4.82 -11.67 -2.24
CA ALA A 114 -5.18 -13.08 -2.30
C ALA A 114 -4.04 -13.98 -1.80
N PHE A 115 -4.40 -15.13 -1.20
CA PHE A 115 -3.47 -16.20 -0.81
C PHE A 115 -2.94 -16.97 -2.02
N GLU A 116 -2.44 -16.20 -2.96
CA GLU A 116 -1.93 -16.62 -4.26
C GLU A 116 -0.63 -15.88 -4.56
N VAL A 117 0.04 -16.29 -5.61
CA VAL A 117 1.20 -15.59 -6.19
C VAL A 117 1.15 -15.66 -7.70
N ASN A 118 1.79 -14.71 -8.35
CA ASN A 118 2.02 -14.71 -9.78
C ASN A 118 3.43 -15.24 -10.09
N LEU A 119 3.49 -16.21 -10.98
CA LEU A 119 4.73 -16.84 -11.45
C LEU A 119 4.99 -16.41 -12.89
N ALA A 120 6.26 -16.19 -13.24
CA ALA A 120 6.65 -16.03 -14.62
C ALA A 120 6.52 -17.38 -15.35
N GLY A 121 5.92 -17.37 -16.53
CA GLY A 121 5.79 -18.54 -17.39
C GLY A 121 6.16 -18.20 -18.83
N PRO A 122 6.41 -19.20 -19.69
CA PRO A 122 6.71 -18.97 -21.10
C PRO A 122 5.56 -18.29 -21.85
N ASP A 123 4.32 -18.60 -21.47
CA ASP A 123 3.11 -18.09 -22.11
C ASP A 123 2.50 -16.89 -21.33
N GLY A 124 3.25 -16.26 -20.41
CA GLY A 124 2.77 -15.16 -19.61
C GLY A 124 2.82 -15.41 -18.11
N GLU A 125 1.94 -14.74 -17.38
CA GLU A 125 1.79 -14.85 -15.94
C GLU A 125 0.88 -16.00 -15.57
N ARG A 126 1.28 -16.80 -14.58
CA ARG A 126 0.46 -17.89 -14.03
C ARG A 126 0.21 -17.64 -12.54
N ILE A 127 -1.05 -17.70 -12.13
CA ILE A 127 -1.45 -17.59 -10.73
C ILE A 127 -1.43 -18.99 -10.07
N ALA A 128 -0.90 -19.07 -8.86
CA ALA A 128 -0.82 -20.30 -8.09
C ALA A 128 -0.90 -20.03 -6.58
N ALA A 129 -1.36 -21.03 -5.80
CA ALA A 129 -1.26 -21.03 -4.34
C ALA A 129 -0.01 -21.84 -3.94
N PRO A 130 1.11 -21.20 -3.55
CA PRO A 130 2.40 -21.86 -3.45
C PRO A 130 2.58 -22.67 -2.16
N PHE A 131 1.85 -22.34 -1.08
CA PHE A 131 1.98 -23.00 0.22
C PHE A 131 0.73 -22.92 1.09
N SER A 132 0.73 -23.73 2.15
CA SER A 132 -0.25 -23.60 3.23
C SER A 132 0.18 -22.48 4.18
N TYR A 133 -0.31 -21.25 3.95
CA TYR A 133 0.06 -20.06 4.72
C TYR A 133 -0.09 -20.28 6.22
N PHE A 134 -1.23 -20.77 6.67
CA PHE A 134 -1.49 -20.99 8.10
C PHE A 134 -0.56 -22.01 8.73
N HIS A 135 -0.18 -23.07 8.00
CA HIS A 135 0.80 -24.03 8.49
C HIS A 135 2.19 -23.43 8.64
N VAL A 136 2.62 -22.64 7.66
CA VAL A 136 3.92 -21.93 7.70
C VAL A 136 3.96 -20.94 8.85
N ILE A 137 2.91 -20.15 9.02
CA ILE A 137 2.78 -19.17 10.11
C ILE A 137 2.84 -19.86 11.47
N ASP A 138 2.03 -20.91 11.68
CA ASP A 138 2.03 -21.69 12.94
C ASP A 138 3.42 -22.24 13.25
N ARG A 139 4.11 -22.77 12.24
CA ARG A 139 5.47 -23.31 12.41
C ARG A 139 6.48 -22.23 12.76
N LEU A 140 6.43 -21.06 12.14
CA LEU A 140 7.29 -19.92 12.44
C LEU A 140 7.15 -19.48 13.90
N PHE A 141 5.91 -19.24 14.35
CA PHE A 141 5.65 -18.76 15.71
C PHE A 141 5.93 -19.83 16.78
N ARG A 142 5.86 -21.13 16.46
CA ARG A 142 6.23 -22.21 17.39
C ARG A 142 7.73 -22.41 17.52
N THR A 143 8.50 -22.10 16.48
CA THR A 143 9.95 -22.40 16.44
C THR A 143 10.83 -21.20 16.69
N ARG A 144 10.27 -19.99 16.70
CA ARG A 144 10.97 -18.72 16.88
C ARG A 144 10.23 -17.81 17.87
N ASP A 145 10.97 -16.98 18.59
CA ASP A 145 10.38 -15.94 19.46
C ASP A 145 9.96 -14.73 18.63
N ILE A 146 8.82 -14.85 17.94
CA ILE A 146 8.25 -13.82 17.07
C ILE A 146 7.08 -13.16 17.79
N ARG A 147 6.99 -11.83 17.71
CA ARG A 147 5.82 -11.04 18.12
C ARG A 147 5.05 -10.49 16.94
N VAL A 148 5.79 -10.01 15.93
CA VAL A 148 5.24 -9.45 14.70
C VAL A 148 5.99 -10.05 13.51
N LEU A 149 5.24 -10.66 12.60
CA LEU A 149 5.71 -11.18 11.32
C LEU A 149 5.07 -10.36 10.21
N THR A 150 5.87 -9.78 9.33
CA THR A 150 5.39 -9.18 8.09
C THR A 150 5.74 -10.09 6.91
N GLY A 151 4.76 -10.36 6.04
CA GLY A 151 4.97 -11.06 4.78
C GLY A 151 5.43 -10.09 3.68
N LYS A 152 5.32 -10.55 2.46
CA LYS A 152 5.66 -9.80 1.24
C LYS A 152 4.45 -9.68 0.33
N LEU A 153 4.60 -8.95 -0.76
CA LEU A 153 3.61 -8.87 -1.82
C LEU A 153 4.24 -9.11 -3.17
N VAL A 154 3.43 -9.64 -4.07
CA VAL A 154 3.70 -9.76 -5.50
C VAL A 154 2.50 -9.25 -6.29
N GLY A 155 2.66 -8.98 -7.57
CA GLY A 155 1.63 -8.36 -8.41
C GLY A 155 1.80 -6.85 -8.48
N ASP A 156 0.73 -6.11 -8.27
CA ASP A 156 0.74 -4.66 -8.37
C ASP A 156 1.52 -4.02 -7.20
N PRO A 157 2.25 -2.93 -7.45
CA PRO A 157 3.08 -2.32 -6.42
C PRO A 157 2.23 -1.75 -5.28
N PRO A 158 2.62 -1.99 -4.01
CA PRO A 158 1.91 -1.44 -2.84
C PRO A 158 2.30 0.01 -2.54
N VAL A 159 2.68 0.76 -3.55
CA VAL A 159 3.12 2.16 -3.43
C VAL A 159 2.11 3.12 -4.05
N SER A 160 2.25 4.39 -3.73
CA SER A 160 1.40 5.45 -4.23
C SER A 160 1.74 5.80 -5.68
N PRO A 161 0.75 6.19 -6.53
CA PRO A 161 1.03 6.84 -7.81
C PRO A 161 2.03 7.99 -7.71
N ALA A 162 2.01 8.74 -6.61
CA ALA A 162 2.96 9.82 -6.36
C ALA A 162 4.44 9.37 -6.34
N VAL A 163 4.70 8.12 -5.95
CA VAL A 163 6.05 7.54 -5.95
C VAL A 163 6.43 7.00 -7.33
N MET A 164 5.44 6.56 -8.10
CA MET A 164 5.63 5.88 -9.37
C MET A 164 5.64 6.80 -10.60
N ALA A 165 5.16 8.05 -10.47
CA ALA A 165 4.85 8.90 -11.62
C ALA A 165 6.02 9.09 -12.59
N ALA A 166 7.21 9.38 -12.09
CA ALA A 166 8.36 9.64 -12.96
C ALA A 166 8.75 8.40 -13.78
N ASN A 167 8.93 7.27 -13.12
CA ASN A 167 9.36 6.05 -13.82
C ASN A 167 8.23 5.36 -14.59
N PHE A 168 6.95 5.57 -14.23
CA PHE A 168 5.85 5.15 -15.08
C PHE A 168 5.87 5.89 -16.42
N LEU A 169 6.10 7.20 -16.40
CA LEU A 169 6.22 8.00 -17.61
C LEU A 169 7.49 7.65 -18.43
N ASP A 170 8.59 7.27 -17.77
CA ASP A 170 9.77 6.72 -18.45
C ASP A 170 9.41 5.47 -19.26
N ASP A 171 8.70 4.53 -18.64
CA ASP A 171 8.30 3.28 -19.28
C ASP A 171 7.25 3.53 -20.39
N VAL A 172 6.32 4.49 -20.21
CA VAL A 172 5.36 4.91 -21.24
C VAL A 172 6.09 5.50 -22.44
N ALA A 173 7.01 6.43 -22.23
CA ALA A 173 7.76 7.06 -23.32
C ALA A 173 8.60 6.01 -24.10
N ALA A 174 9.24 5.08 -23.39
CA ALA A 174 10.01 4.00 -24.01
C ALA A 174 9.12 3.11 -24.89
N PHE A 175 7.95 2.68 -24.41
CA PHE A 175 7.02 1.87 -25.19
C PHE A 175 6.51 2.64 -26.44
N LEU A 176 6.12 3.91 -26.28
CA LEU A 176 5.61 4.72 -27.38
C LEU A 176 6.67 4.95 -28.47
N ASN A 177 7.92 5.21 -28.09
CA ASN A 177 9.03 5.33 -29.04
C ASN A 177 9.31 4.00 -29.76
N GLU A 178 9.22 2.88 -29.07
CA GLU A 178 9.43 1.58 -29.66
C GLU A 178 8.32 1.22 -30.66
N ILE A 179 7.04 1.37 -30.25
CA ILE A 179 5.92 0.98 -31.11
C ILE A 179 5.81 1.85 -32.37
N ALA A 180 6.20 3.12 -32.30
CA ALA A 180 6.25 4.02 -33.46
C ALA A 180 7.27 3.58 -34.51
N ALA A 181 8.30 2.82 -34.12
CA ALA A 181 9.30 2.30 -35.07
C ALA A 181 8.90 0.97 -35.70
N LEU A 182 7.76 0.38 -35.33
CA LEU A 182 7.28 -0.90 -35.81
C LEU A 182 6.16 -0.71 -36.83
N ASP A 183 6.01 -1.71 -37.73
CA ASP A 183 4.83 -1.78 -38.60
C ASP A 183 3.58 -2.06 -37.76
N PRO A 184 2.55 -1.18 -37.78
CA PRO A 184 1.34 -1.35 -36.97
C PRO A 184 0.61 -2.67 -37.19
N HIS A 185 0.66 -3.19 -38.42
CA HIS A 185 -0.04 -4.41 -38.81
C HIS A 185 0.85 -5.67 -38.80
N ALA A 186 2.10 -5.54 -38.37
CA ALA A 186 2.94 -6.72 -38.11
C ALA A 186 2.51 -7.45 -36.86
N ALA A 187 2.75 -8.76 -36.81
CA ALA A 187 2.44 -9.59 -35.65
C ALA A 187 3.16 -9.09 -34.42
N CYS A 188 2.48 -9.16 -33.27
CA CYS A 188 2.98 -8.71 -31.98
C CYS A 188 4.37 -9.28 -31.64
N SER A 189 5.33 -8.40 -31.34
CA SER A 189 6.70 -8.72 -30.91
C SER A 189 6.92 -8.63 -29.40
N PHE A 190 5.89 -8.28 -28.62
CA PHE A 190 5.99 -8.00 -27.18
C PHE A 190 5.73 -9.20 -26.27
N HIS A 191 5.37 -10.38 -26.82
CA HIS A 191 5.00 -11.56 -26.03
C HIS A 191 6.17 -12.21 -25.31
N GLY A 192 7.24 -12.48 -25.95
CA GLY A 192 8.33 -13.32 -25.47
C GLY A 192 9.35 -12.62 -24.56
N ARG A 193 9.10 -11.38 -24.17
CA ARG A 193 10.06 -10.58 -23.41
C ARG A 193 10.24 -11.14 -22.00
N ALA A 194 11.48 -11.19 -21.54
CA ALA A 194 11.78 -11.60 -20.18
C ALA A 194 11.08 -10.67 -19.18
N ALA A 195 10.61 -11.25 -18.09
CA ALA A 195 10.12 -10.45 -16.98
C ALA A 195 11.30 -9.65 -16.41
N PRO A 196 11.16 -8.32 -16.26
CA PRO A 196 12.31 -7.46 -15.92
C PRO A 196 12.89 -7.73 -14.55
N LEU A 197 12.13 -8.29 -13.61
CA LEU A 197 12.64 -8.67 -12.29
C LEU A 197 12.02 -9.99 -11.85
N PRO A 198 12.83 -11.05 -11.69
CA PRO A 198 12.51 -12.08 -10.73
C PRO A 198 12.72 -11.46 -9.35
N GLY A 199 11.81 -11.50 -8.46
CA GLY A 199 12.20 -11.08 -7.16
C GLY A 199 11.09 -10.78 -6.20
N GLU A 200 11.47 -10.97 -4.99
CA GLU A 200 10.71 -10.71 -3.79
C GLU A 200 10.35 -9.24 -3.69
N ALA A 201 9.07 -8.91 -3.79
CA ALA A 201 8.60 -7.59 -3.40
C ALA A 201 8.50 -7.48 -1.88
N ALA A 202 9.60 -7.18 -1.23
CA ALA A 202 9.52 -6.59 0.09
C ALA A 202 9.29 -5.09 -0.07
N TYR A 203 8.41 -4.50 0.75
CA TYR A 203 8.03 -3.09 0.64
C TYR A 203 9.23 -2.13 0.70
N HIS A 204 10.25 -2.44 1.50
CA HIS A 204 11.47 -1.63 1.63
C HIS A 204 12.44 -1.79 0.46
N ASP A 205 12.35 -2.86 -0.31
CA ASP A 205 13.20 -3.10 -1.49
C ASP A 205 12.61 -2.42 -2.74
N LEU A 206 11.33 -2.06 -2.70
CA LEU A 206 10.65 -1.32 -3.77
C LEU A 206 11.17 0.12 -3.92
N ALA A 207 11.85 0.66 -2.92
CA ALA A 207 12.49 1.97 -3.06
C ALA A 207 13.52 2.02 -4.20
N ALA A 208 14.18 0.90 -4.52
CA ALA A 208 15.07 0.81 -5.68
C ALA A 208 14.28 0.70 -7.00
N LEU A 209 13.06 0.15 -6.97
CA LEU A 209 12.23 -0.08 -8.15
C LEU A 209 11.37 1.13 -8.53
N PHE A 210 10.89 1.87 -7.53
CA PHE A 210 9.96 2.99 -7.67
C PHE A 210 10.45 4.26 -6.98
N GLY A 211 11.57 4.19 -6.27
CA GLY A 211 11.96 5.21 -5.32
C GLY A 211 12.52 6.47 -5.95
N LEU A 212 12.71 7.44 -5.07
CA LEU A 212 13.33 8.75 -5.31
C LEU A 212 14.83 8.67 -5.70
N GLY A 213 15.38 7.46 -5.83
CA GLY A 213 16.69 7.21 -6.39
C GLY A 213 16.53 6.72 -7.82
N ALA A 214 17.08 7.44 -8.78
CA ALA A 214 17.01 7.10 -10.18
C ALA A 214 17.44 5.64 -10.41
N THR A 215 16.51 4.81 -10.82
CA THR A 215 16.88 3.64 -11.62
C THR A 215 17.01 4.13 -13.06
N ALA A 216 18.18 3.98 -13.62
CA ALA A 216 18.46 4.42 -14.98
C ALA A 216 17.70 3.60 -16.04
N ASP A 217 17.08 2.51 -15.65
CA ASP A 217 16.52 1.53 -16.56
C ASP A 217 14.99 1.68 -16.65
N HIS A 218 14.47 1.87 -17.85
CA HIS A 218 13.06 1.66 -18.16
C HIS A 218 12.74 0.17 -18.20
N PHE A 219 11.44 -0.16 -18.04
CA PHE A 219 10.94 -1.53 -18.10
C PHE A 219 10.10 -1.73 -19.35
N ASP A 220 10.42 -2.76 -20.12
CA ASP A 220 9.72 -3.04 -21.36
C ASP A 220 8.29 -3.48 -21.13
N TYR A 221 7.39 -2.96 -21.97
CA TYR A 221 6.03 -3.47 -22.04
C TYR A 221 6.02 -4.92 -22.50
N ARG A 222 5.25 -5.75 -21.80
CA ARG A 222 4.97 -7.13 -22.15
C ARG A 222 3.49 -7.29 -22.46
N CYS A 223 3.18 -7.69 -23.68
CA CYS A 223 1.81 -7.85 -24.12
C CYS A 223 1.13 -9.04 -23.41
N PRO A 224 0.01 -8.84 -22.71
CA PRO A 224 -0.74 -9.92 -22.07
C PRO A 224 -1.85 -10.50 -22.95
N LEU A 225 -2.07 -9.92 -24.16
CA LEU A 225 -3.15 -10.37 -25.04
C LEU A 225 -2.91 -11.79 -25.53
N ALA A 226 -3.96 -12.61 -25.51
CA ALA A 226 -3.90 -13.98 -25.98
C ALA A 226 -4.21 -14.07 -27.49
N GLY A 227 -3.62 -15.05 -28.16
CA GLY A 227 -3.86 -15.31 -29.56
C GLY A 227 -3.07 -14.41 -30.51
N ALA A 228 -3.26 -14.62 -31.83
CA ALA A 228 -2.60 -13.84 -32.86
C ALA A 228 -3.23 -12.43 -32.95
N HIS A 229 -2.39 -11.40 -32.89
CA HIS A 229 -2.77 -9.99 -33.03
C HIS A 229 -1.57 -9.17 -33.48
N ASP A 230 -1.81 -7.93 -33.86
CA ASP A 230 -0.82 -6.98 -34.39
C ASP A 230 -0.39 -5.94 -33.31
N HIS A 231 0.51 -5.02 -33.71
CA HIS A 231 0.98 -3.95 -32.86
C HIS A 231 -0.11 -2.91 -32.57
N THR A 232 -1.10 -2.73 -33.45
CA THR A 232 -2.26 -1.86 -33.20
C THR A 232 -3.05 -2.34 -31.99
N ALA A 233 -3.27 -3.65 -31.87
CA ALA A 233 -3.93 -4.21 -30.69
C ALA A 233 -3.10 -4.05 -29.41
N CYS A 234 -1.76 -4.10 -29.51
CA CYS A 234 -0.87 -3.84 -28.38
C CYS A 234 -0.98 -2.38 -27.90
N LEU A 235 -0.98 -1.42 -28.84
CA LEU A 235 -1.14 0.00 -28.51
C LEU A 235 -2.51 0.26 -27.87
N ALA A 236 -3.57 -0.30 -28.44
CA ALA A 236 -4.92 -0.15 -27.90
C ALA A 236 -5.03 -0.73 -26.48
N HIS A 237 -4.45 -1.91 -26.23
CA HIS A 237 -4.39 -2.48 -24.89
C HIS A 237 -3.64 -1.56 -23.92
N PHE A 238 -2.47 -1.08 -24.31
CA PHE A 238 -1.63 -0.21 -23.48
C PHE A 238 -2.36 1.10 -23.13
N ALA A 239 -2.90 1.79 -24.13
CA ALA A 239 -3.62 3.04 -23.98
C ALA A 239 -4.86 2.90 -23.08
N ASN A 240 -5.59 1.78 -23.22
CA ASN A 240 -6.77 1.50 -22.39
C ASN A 240 -6.45 1.32 -20.90
N ARG A 241 -5.20 1.02 -20.55
CA ARG A 241 -4.81 0.76 -19.16
C ARG A 241 -4.04 1.91 -18.51
N LEU A 242 -3.71 2.97 -19.23
CA LEU A 242 -2.94 4.09 -18.69
C LEU A 242 -3.60 4.74 -17.46
N ASP A 243 -4.91 4.95 -17.51
CA ASP A 243 -5.66 5.59 -16.42
C ASP A 243 -5.66 4.75 -15.13
N ARG A 244 -5.43 3.43 -15.22
CA ARG A 244 -5.32 2.55 -14.05
C ARG A 244 -4.12 2.86 -13.16
N PHE A 245 -3.13 3.58 -13.69
CA PHE A 245 -2.02 4.12 -12.92
C PHE A 245 -2.51 4.93 -11.70
N PHE A 246 -3.53 5.76 -11.86
CA PHE A 246 -4.07 6.58 -10.78
C PHE A 246 -4.72 5.75 -9.66
N PHE A 247 -5.12 4.53 -9.98
CA PHE A 247 -5.63 3.54 -9.02
C PHE A 247 -4.52 2.66 -8.43
N GLY A 248 -3.27 2.83 -8.86
CA GLY A 248 -2.08 2.19 -8.31
C GLY A 248 -1.59 0.96 -9.07
N GLU A 249 -2.09 0.71 -10.29
CA GLU A 249 -1.53 -0.28 -11.21
C GLU A 249 -0.26 0.27 -11.87
N HIS A 250 0.68 -0.61 -12.14
CA HIS A 250 1.85 -0.29 -12.97
C HIS A 250 1.98 -1.32 -14.09
N LEU A 251 1.80 -0.88 -15.32
CA LEU A 251 1.70 -1.77 -16.50
C LEU A 251 2.96 -2.61 -16.76
N THR A 252 4.12 -2.08 -16.42
CA THR A 252 5.42 -2.70 -16.76
C THR A 252 6.13 -3.26 -15.54
N ARG A 253 5.90 -2.71 -14.33
CA ARG A 253 6.65 -3.04 -13.12
C ARG A 253 5.82 -3.86 -12.14
N ARG A 254 5.19 -4.94 -12.61
CA ARG A 254 4.55 -5.93 -11.72
C ARG A 254 5.61 -6.88 -11.17
N THR A 255 5.62 -7.04 -9.86
CA THR A 255 6.53 -7.98 -9.19
C THR A 255 6.00 -9.40 -9.30
N ARG A 256 6.91 -10.39 -9.38
CA ARG A 256 6.57 -11.81 -9.48
C ARG A 256 7.24 -12.59 -8.38
N PHE A 257 6.62 -13.72 -8.05
CA PHE A 257 7.13 -14.59 -7.01
C PHE A 257 8.26 -15.46 -7.56
N GLU A 258 9.38 -15.43 -6.84
CA GLU A 258 10.42 -16.42 -6.93
C GLU A 258 10.41 -17.24 -5.64
N TYR A 259 10.40 -18.58 -5.77
CA TYR A 259 10.31 -19.44 -4.60
C TYR A 259 11.59 -19.37 -3.78
N ALA A 260 11.45 -18.95 -2.54
CA ALA A 260 12.43 -19.12 -1.49
C ALA A 260 11.69 -19.54 -0.22
N GLY A 261 12.22 -20.54 0.49
CA GLY A 261 11.54 -21.11 1.65
C GLY A 261 11.24 -20.08 2.72
N PRO A 262 9.99 -19.93 3.21
CA PRO A 262 9.66 -18.91 4.20
C PRO A 262 10.39 -19.07 5.54
N LEU A 263 10.80 -20.28 5.88
CA LEU A 263 11.54 -20.57 7.13
C LEU A 263 13.01 -20.17 7.03
N GLU A 264 13.58 -20.30 5.84
CA GLU A 264 14.98 -20.02 5.52
C GLU A 264 15.22 -18.53 5.25
N THR A 265 14.16 -17.80 4.85
CA THR A 265 14.22 -16.37 4.50
C THR A 265 13.83 -15.45 5.65
N LEU A 266 13.72 -15.96 6.87
CA LEU A 266 13.37 -15.13 8.04
C LEU A 266 14.50 -14.13 8.33
N THR A 267 14.18 -12.85 8.27
CA THR A 267 15.11 -11.73 8.51
C THR A 267 14.49 -10.70 9.45
N PRO A 268 15.30 -9.86 10.15
CA PRO A 268 14.78 -8.72 10.88
C PRO A 268 13.97 -7.80 9.95
N ALA A 269 12.77 -7.45 10.38
CA ALA A 269 11.90 -6.53 9.63
C ALA A 269 12.15 -5.08 10.07
N ARG A 270 11.82 -4.16 9.17
CA ARG A 270 11.87 -2.70 9.40
C ARG A 270 10.66 -1.95 8.86
N THR A 271 9.71 -2.70 8.30
CA THR A 271 8.49 -2.15 7.71
C THR A 271 7.34 -3.06 8.06
N VAL A 272 6.26 -2.53 8.60
CA VAL A 272 4.99 -3.24 8.68
C VAL A 272 4.30 -3.10 7.33
N TYR A 273 4.00 -4.23 6.72
CA TYR A 273 3.06 -4.25 5.62
C TYR A 273 1.67 -4.56 6.19
N PRO A 274 0.80 -3.56 6.36
CA PRO A 274 -0.43 -3.76 7.15
C PRO A 274 -1.37 -4.82 6.60
N GLY A 275 -1.35 -5.06 5.29
CA GLY A 275 -2.19 -6.05 4.62
C GLY A 275 -1.62 -7.47 4.58
N ASN A 276 -0.41 -7.70 5.11
CA ASN A 276 0.15 -9.04 5.24
C ASN A 276 1.00 -9.12 6.52
N THR A 277 0.30 -9.02 7.67
CA THR A 277 0.97 -8.97 8.97
C THR A 277 0.31 -9.94 9.95
N VAL A 278 1.12 -10.76 10.60
CA VAL A 278 0.70 -11.68 11.65
C VAL A 278 1.31 -11.27 12.97
N VAL A 279 0.48 -11.24 14.02
CA VAL A 279 0.94 -10.92 15.37
C VAL A 279 0.46 -11.97 16.36
N ASN A 280 1.22 -12.22 17.43
CA ASN A 280 0.72 -12.92 18.59
C ASN A 280 0.08 -11.93 19.57
N PHE A 281 -0.41 -12.39 20.72
CA PHE A 281 -1.06 -11.51 21.72
C PHE A 281 -0.15 -10.38 22.18
N ALA A 282 1.13 -10.63 22.41
CA ALA A 282 2.09 -9.59 22.78
C ALA A 282 2.31 -8.58 21.62
N GLY A 283 2.18 -9.03 20.38
CA GLY A 283 2.26 -8.19 19.18
C GLY A 283 1.04 -7.26 19.01
N LEU A 284 -0.13 -7.55 19.58
CA LEU A 284 -1.28 -6.62 19.60
C LEU A 284 -1.00 -5.33 20.37
N LYS A 285 0.02 -5.32 21.21
CA LYS A 285 0.49 -4.09 21.88
C LYS A 285 1.17 -3.12 20.93
N THR A 286 1.70 -3.58 19.81
CA THR A 286 2.22 -2.70 18.77
C THR A 286 1.07 -1.96 18.09
N ILE A 287 1.27 -0.68 17.80
CA ILE A 287 0.23 0.18 17.22
C ILE A 287 0.60 0.63 15.81
N ILE A 288 -0.40 1.05 15.05
CA ILE A 288 -0.19 1.85 13.85
C ILE A 288 -0.36 3.32 14.26
N PRO A 289 0.73 4.07 14.49
CA PRO A 289 0.65 5.44 14.98
C PRO A 289 0.36 6.43 13.84
N PHE A 290 0.12 7.67 14.20
CA PHE A 290 0.06 8.82 13.31
C PHE A 290 -1.09 8.80 12.28
N GLY A 291 -2.09 7.93 12.45
CA GLY A 291 -3.24 7.84 11.55
C GLY A 291 -4.05 9.14 11.44
N HIS A 292 -4.08 9.95 12.48
CA HIS A 292 -4.75 11.25 12.51
C HIS A 292 -4.13 12.27 11.54
N LEU A 293 -2.84 12.14 11.20
CA LEU A 293 -2.16 12.99 10.22
C LEU A 293 -2.58 12.70 8.78
N ARG A 294 -3.18 11.53 8.53
CA ARG A 294 -3.63 11.06 7.20
C ARG A 294 -2.52 11.05 6.16
N LEU A 295 -1.29 10.85 6.58
CA LEU A 295 -0.13 10.78 5.70
C LEU A 295 0.05 9.37 5.11
N ARG A 296 0.81 9.31 4.04
CA ARG A 296 1.36 8.04 3.55
C ARG A 296 2.47 7.55 4.49
N MET A 297 3.06 6.41 4.23
CA MET A 297 4.21 5.85 4.94
C MET A 297 3.97 5.49 6.42
N SER A 298 2.72 5.43 6.87
CA SER A 298 2.41 5.05 8.26
C SER A 298 2.89 3.62 8.61
N GLY A 299 2.78 2.66 7.72
CA GLY A 299 3.28 1.30 7.90
C GLY A 299 4.82 1.23 8.02
N PRO A 300 5.59 1.81 7.09
CA PRO A 300 7.04 1.93 7.20
C PRO A 300 7.50 2.65 8.48
N THR A 301 6.84 3.75 8.85
CA THR A 301 7.14 4.50 10.07
C THR A 301 6.86 3.66 11.32
N ALA A 302 5.69 3.02 11.39
CA ALA A 302 5.36 2.07 12.46
C ALA A 302 6.40 0.95 12.57
N GLY A 303 6.85 0.41 11.43
CA GLY A 303 7.86 -0.64 11.42
C GLY A 303 9.19 -0.21 12.04
N ARG A 304 9.63 1.04 11.82
CA ARG A 304 10.86 1.57 12.46
C ARG A 304 10.72 1.67 13.97
N LEU A 305 9.57 2.16 14.43
CA LEU A 305 9.27 2.27 15.85
C LEU A 305 9.13 0.90 16.52
N ILE A 306 8.44 -0.04 15.89
CA ILE A 306 8.30 -1.42 16.36
C ILE A 306 9.66 -2.10 16.44
N GLN A 307 10.52 -1.94 15.42
CA GLN A 307 11.88 -2.48 15.44
C GLN A 307 12.69 -1.93 16.62
N ALA A 308 12.59 -0.63 16.89
CA ALA A 308 13.26 -0.01 18.03
C ALA A 308 12.73 -0.53 19.39
N GLU A 309 11.43 -0.89 19.48
CA GLU A 309 10.82 -1.41 20.70
C GLU A 309 11.07 -2.90 20.98
N ILE A 310 10.96 -3.74 19.95
CA ILE A 310 10.96 -5.21 20.14
C ILE A 310 12.10 -5.95 19.43
N GLY A 311 12.93 -5.24 18.67
CA GLY A 311 14.14 -5.77 18.05
C GLY A 311 13.89 -6.99 17.16
N GLU A 312 14.63 -8.06 17.42
CA GLU A 312 14.62 -9.32 16.64
C GLU A 312 13.30 -10.08 16.65
N ARG A 313 12.34 -9.67 17.50
CA ARG A 313 10.99 -10.25 17.53
C ARG A 313 10.06 -9.68 16.47
N PHE A 314 10.52 -8.68 15.71
CA PHE A 314 9.91 -8.18 14.51
C PHE A 314 10.65 -8.69 13.29
N VAL A 315 10.00 -9.57 12.53
CA VAL A 315 10.62 -10.31 11.44
C VAL A 315 9.84 -10.23 10.14
N SER A 316 10.55 -10.42 9.04
CA SER A 316 9.98 -10.60 7.69
C SER A 316 10.31 -11.99 7.18
N ALA A 317 9.37 -12.61 6.47
CA ALA A 317 9.57 -13.87 5.78
C ALA A 317 9.07 -13.78 4.32
N ASN A 318 9.65 -14.60 3.44
CA ASN A 318 9.15 -14.75 2.08
C ASN A 318 7.81 -15.52 2.07
N LEU A 319 6.77 -14.84 2.52
CA LEU A 319 5.38 -15.31 2.59
C LEU A 319 4.51 -14.30 1.81
N PRO A 320 4.62 -14.26 0.47
CA PRO A 320 3.98 -13.25 -0.35
C PRO A 320 2.50 -13.54 -0.54
N MET A 321 1.72 -12.47 -0.72
CA MET A 321 0.35 -12.50 -1.21
C MET A 321 0.27 -11.75 -2.54
N LEU A 322 -0.63 -12.19 -3.41
CA LEU A 322 -0.91 -11.50 -4.66
C LEU A 322 -1.73 -10.25 -4.37
N HIS A 323 -1.19 -9.11 -4.73
CA HIS A 323 -1.81 -7.80 -4.60
C HIS A 323 -2.37 -7.38 -5.95
N ARG A 324 -3.66 -7.03 -5.99
CA ARG A 324 -4.37 -6.58 -7.19
C ARG A 324 -5.02 -5.23 -6.89
N ARG A 325 -4.57 -4.20 -7.60
CA ARG A 325 -5.11 -2.85 -7.45
C ARG A 325 -6.36 -2.61 -8.25
N THR A 326 -6.48 -3.32 -9.37
CA THR A 326 -7.58 -3.19 -10.32
C THR A 326 -8.11 -4.57 -10.69
N SER A 327 -9.40 -4.64 -11.00
CA SER A 327 -10.04 -5.86 -11.53
C SER A 327 -10.03 -5.85 -13.06
N GLU A 328 -9.93 -7.02 -13.69
CA GLU A 328 -10.03 -7.12 -15.16
C GLU A 328 -11.47 -7.03 -15.65
N ASP A 329 -12.43 -7.40 -14.78
CA ASP A 329 -13.83 -7.56 -15.18
C ASP A 329 -14.65 -6.26 -15.06
N ASP A 330 -14.14 -5.23 -14.37
CA ASP A 330 -14.91 -4.01 -14.11
C ASP A 330 -14.14 -2.73 -14.42
N ALA A 331 -14.37 -2.21 -15.60
CA ALA A 331 -14.00 -0.84 -15.95
C ALA A 331 -14.91 0.22 -15.29
N ALA A 332 -16.00 -0.16 -14.64
CA ALA A 332 -17.08 0.76 -14.33
C ALA A 332 -17.13 1.27 -12.88
N GLU A 333 -16.56 0.59 -11.89
CA GLU A 333 -16.73 1.00 -10.48
C GLU A 333 -15.52 0.67 -9.58
N GLU A 334 -14.31 0.86 -10.05
CA GLU A 334 -13.17 0.78 -9.14
C GLU A 334 -13.16 1.96 -8.20
N PHE A 335 -13.61 1.74 -6.98
CA PHE A 335 -13.58 2.75 -5.93
C PHE A 335 -12.29 2.65 -5.13
N ARG A 336 -11.43 3.67 -5.28
CA ARG A 336 -10.30 3.87 -4.38
C ARG A 336 -10.56 5.11 -3.52
N PRO A 337 -10.55 4.99 -2.17
CA PRO A 337 -10.71 6.15 -1.31
C PRO A 337 -9.67 7.24 -1.61
N GLY A 338 -10.15 8.46 -1.87
CA GLY A 338 -9.30 9.60 -2.19
C GLY A 338 -9.06 9.83 -3.67
N VAL A 339 -9.55 8.95 -4.55
CA VAL A 339 -9.56 9.19 -6.00
C VAL A 339 -10.96 9.63 -6.40
N ALA A 340 -11.06 10.78 -7.05
CA ALA A 340 -12.29 11.24 -7.71
C ALA A 340 -12.09 11.04 -9.21
N ALA A 341 -12.98 10.29 -9.83
CA ALA A 341 -12.97 10.08 -11.27
C ALA A 341 -14.36 10.41 -11.81
N ASP A 342 -14.39 11.21 -12.85
CA ASP A 342 -15.54 11.41 -13.72
C ASP A 342 -15.12 11.16 -15.17
N ASP A 343 -16.04 11.36 -16.12
CA ASP A 343 -15.79 11.09 -17.54
C ASP A 343 -14.67 11.98 -18.15
N SER A 344 -14.24 13.03 -17.44
CA SER A 344 -13.28 14.01 -17.95
C SER A 344 -11.98 14.06 -17.17
N VAL A 345 -11.98 13.80 -15.85
CA VAL A 345 -10.84 14.02 -14.97
C VAL A 345 -10.70 12.91 -13.94
N ILE A 346 -9.46 12.44 -13.73
CA ILE A 346 -9.07 11.65 -12.57
C ILE A 346 -8.24 12.53 -11.65
N ASP A 347 -8.73 12.77 -10.44
CA ASP A 347 -8.07 13.54 -9.41
C ASP A 347 -7.74 12.61 -8.22
N ILE A 348 -6.44 12.47 -7.91
CA ILE A 348 -5.96 11.72 -6.74
C ILE A 348 -5.83 12.61 -5.49
N ALA A 349 -6.41 13.78 -5.52
CA ALA A 349 -6.45 14.74 -4.42
C ALA A 349 -5.05 15.07 -3.87
N ASP A 350 -4.90 15.00 -2.55
CA ASP A 350 -3.65 15.37 -1.86
C ASP A 350 -2.58 14.26 -1.89
N GLU A 351 -2.65 13.28 -2.80
CA GLU A 351 -1.81 12.09 -2.72
C GLU A 351 -0.31 12.42 -2.75
N PHE A 352 0.10 13.41 -3.57
CA PHE A 352 1.49 13.82 -3.66
C PHE A 352 1.95 14.59 -2.42
N GLU A 353 1.11 15.45 -1.87
CA GLU A 353 1.35 16.14 -0.58
C GLU A 353 1.45 15.15 0.57
N ARG A 354 0.50 14.22 0.66
CA ARG A 354 0.48 13.18 1.69
C ARG A 354 1.67 12.26 1.64
N GLN A 355 2.21 12.01 0.45
CA GLN A 355 3.44 11.23 0.27
C GLN A 355 4.64 12.03 0.76
N PHE A 356 4.78 13.30 0.37
CA PHE A 356 5.89 14.15 0.80
C PHE A 356 6.00 14.23 2.34
N PHE A 357 4.90 14.55 3.01
CA PHE A 357 4.91 14.63 4.48
C PHE A 357 4.97 13.25 5.16
N GLY A 358 4.51 12.21 4.50
CA GLY A 358 4.70 10.83 4.94
C GLY A 358 6.17 10.42 4.91
N ASP A 359 6.88 10.78 3.85
CA ASP A 359 8.32 10.59 3.73
C ASP A 359 9.08 11.45 4.73
N LEU A 360 8.66 12.69 4.95
CA LEU A 360 9.22 13.56 5.99
C LEU A 360 9.12 12.90 7.38
N MET A 361 7.96 12.39 7.75
CA MET A 361 7.76 11.68 9.00
C MET A 361 8.63 10.42 9.09
N LEU A 362 8.65 9.59 8.05
CA LEU A 362 9.44 8.35 8.03
C LEU A 362 10.94 8.63 8.16
N PHE A 363 11.46 9.50 7.31
CA PHE A 363 12.90 9.76 7.29
C PHE A 363 13.36 10.55 8.51
N SER A 364 12.51 11.37 9.12
CA SER A 364 12.81 11.98 10.42
C SER A 364 12.93 10.92 11.52
N VAL A 365 12.04 9.94 11.58
CA VAL A 365 12.17 8.81 12.51
C VAL A 365 13.44 8.00 12.24
N VAL A 366 13.76 7.75 10.97
CA VAL A 366 15.00 7.02 10.59
C VAL A 366 16.25 7.79 10.98
N ALA A 367 16.30 9.10 10.74
CA ALA A 367 17.42 9.95 11.13
C ALA A 367 17.56 10.00 12.65
N TRP A 368 16.44 10.22 13.35
CA TRP A 368 16.42 10.24 14.81
C TRP A 368 16.99 8.97 15.45
N LEU A 369 16.49 7.80 15.04
CA LEU A 369 16.88 6.51 15.61
C LEU A 369 18.32 6.07 15.33
N LYS A 370 19.05 6.78 14.46
CA LYS A 370 20.49 6.56 14.25
C LYS A 370 21.36 7.16 15.37
N GLU A 371 20.90 8.24 15.97
CA GLU A 371 21.69 9.06 16.89
C GLU A 371 21.09 9.14 18.28
N HIS A 372 19.79 8.84 18.45
CA HIS A 372 19.03 9.04 19.67
C HIS A 372 18.19 7.82 20.02
N ALA A 373 17.87 7.69 21.30
CA ALA A 373 16.93 6.69 21.79
C ALA A 373 15.48 7.10 21.48
N LEU A 374 14.60 6.09 21.36
CA LEU A 374 13.18 6.30 21.07
C LEU A 374 12.49 7.18 22.14
N ASP A 375 12.85 7.01 23.42
CA ASP A 375 12.24 7.74 24.54
C ASP A 375 12.60 9.23 24.55
N GLU A 376 13.67 9.63 23.89
CA GLU A 376 14.10 11.04 23.77
C GLU A 376 13.22 11.86 22.83
N LEU A 377 12.41 11.23 21.96
CA LEU A 377 11.45 11.92 21.09
C LEU A 377 10.54 12.90 21.85
N ALA A 378 10.16 12.53 23.07
CA ALA A 378 9.20 13.31 23.86
C ALA A 378 9.74 14.67 24.33
N THR A 379 11.04 14.77 24.59
CA THR A 379 11.62 15.89 25.33
C THR A 379 12.77 16.62 24.63
N SER A 380 13.42 15.99 23.66
CA SER A 380 14.59 16.59 23.04
C SER A 380 14.24 17.76 22.14
N PRO A 381 14.93 18.91 22.28
CA PRO A 381 14.79 20.03 21.35
C PRO A 381 15.37 19.73 19.97
N ALA A 382 16.32 18.79 19.84
CA ALA A 382 16.96 18.42 18.57
C ALA A 382 16.00 17.80 17.55
N LEU A 383 14.81 17.36 18.00
CA LEU A 383 13.82 16.76 17.09
C LEU A 383 13.38 17.72 15.98
N GLU A 384 13.17 18.98 16.29
CA GLU A 384 12.77 19.98 15.30
C GLU A 384 13.87 20.20 14.26
N ASP A 385 15.13 20.29 14.69
CA ASP A 385 16.27 20.44 13.80
C ASP A 385 16.42 19.23 12.88
N THR A 386 16.21 18.00 13.42
CA THR A 386 16.22 16.76 12.63
C THR A 386 15.14 16.80 11.55
N VAL A 387 13.90 17.18 11.91
CA VAL A 387 12.79 17.25 10.93
C VAL A 387 13.06 18.33 9.87
N CYS A 388 13.59 19.50 10.26
CA CYS A 388 13.94 20.57 9.33
C CYS A 388 15.06 20.16 8.33
N GLY A 389 16.08 19.45 8.83
CA GLY A 389 17.15 18.93 7.97
C GLY A 389 16.63 17.95 6.93
N VAL A 390 15.80 17.00 7.36
CA VAL A 390 15.16 16.02 6.46
C VAL A 390 14.23 16.71 5.46
N GLU A 391 13.47 17.71 5.87
CA GLU A 391 12.60 18.48 4.95
C GLU A 391 13.40 19.14 3.82
N THR A 392 14.54 19.73 4.13
CA THR A 392 15.41 20.37 3.14
C THR A 392 15.87 19.38 2.07
N ASP A 393 16.32 18.19 2.48
CA ASP A 393 16.75 17.14 1.56
C ASP A 393 15.59 16.61 0.70
N LEU A 394 14.41 16.44 1.29
CA LEU A 394 13.23 15.96 0.59
C LEU A 394 12.72 16.99 -0.42
N LEU A 395 12.72 18.29 -0.11
CA LEU A 395 12.32 19.32 -1.06
C LEU A 395 13.13 19.25 -2.34
N ALA A 396 14.46 19.09 -2.23
CA ALA A 396 15.31 18.95 -3.40
C ALA A 396 14.96 17.71 -4.23
N ARG A 397 14.71 16.57 -3.58
CA ARG A 397 14.34 15.31 -4.25
C ARG A 397 12.98 15.41 -4.94
N TYR A 398 11.99 15.98 -4.26
CA TYR A 398 10.64 16.12 -4.81
C TYR A 398 10.61 17.15 -5.95
N ALA A 399 11.42 18.22 -5.89
CA ALA A 399 11.59 19.14 -7.02
C ALA A 399 12.19 18.43 -8.25
N ALA A 400 13.20 17.57 -8.04
CA ALA A 400 13.79 16.79 -9.13
C ALA A 400 12.78 15.78 -9.72
N THR A 401 11.98 15.11 -8.88
CA THR A 401 10.93 14.19 -9.33
C THR A 401 9.85 14.93 -10.12
N HIS A 402 9.39 16.07 -9.63
CA HIS A 402 8.41 16.91 -10.30
C HIS A 402 8.90 17.36 -11.67
N GLN A 403 10.15 17.81 -11.74
CA GLN A 403 10.79 18.18 -13.01
C GLN A 403 10.88 16.99 -13.98
N ALA A 404 11.23 15.80 -13.50
CA ALA A 404 11.29 14.60 -14.33
C ALA A 404 9.90 14.25 -14.90
N VAL A 405 8.84 14.31 -14.08
CA VAL A 405 7.45 14.11 -14.53
C VAL A 405 7.08 15.10 -15.64
N ALA A 406 7.38 16.40 -15.45
CA ALA A 406 7.09 17.42 -16.44
C ALA A 406 7.85 17.16 -17.77
N GLN A 407 9.13 16.85 -17.70
CA GLN A 407 9.96 16.54 -18.88
C GLN A 407 9.42 15.34 -19.67
N ARG A 408 9.02 14.27 -18.98
CA ARG A 408 8.48 13.06 -19.63
C ARG A 408 7.09 13.30 -20.20
N ARG A 409 6.23 14.03 -19.50
CA ARG A 409 4.94 14.45 -20.05
C ARG A 409 5.13 15.22 -21.36
N ASP A 410 6.06 16.18 -21.39
CA ASP A 410 6.33 16.99 -22.59
C ASP A 410 6.96 16.17 -23.73
N GLU A 411 7.74 15.13 -23.43
CA GLU A 411 8.25 14.17 -24.40
C GLU A 411 7.11 13.37 -25.04
N ILE A 412 6.21 12.81 -24.23
CA ILE A 412 5.05 12.07 -24.72
C ILE A 412 4.10 12.99 -25.51
N ALA A 413 3.91 14.23 -25.08
CA ALA A 413 3.07 15.20 -25.81
C ALA A 413 3.65 15.53 -27.18
N ARG A 414 4.97 15.66 -27.32
CA ARG A 414 5.63 15.82 -28.63
C ARG A 414 5.45 14.59 -29.49
N TRP A 415 5.63 13.41 -28.91
CA TRP A 415 5.38 12.15 -29.62
C TRP A 415 3.96 12.08 -30.16
N LEU A 416 2.93 12.52 -29.39
CA LEU A 416 1.54 12.60 -29.83
C LEU A 416 1.37 13.56 -31.02
N GLY A 417 2.05 14.70 -31.02
CA GLY A 417 2.04 15.66 -32.13
C GLY A 417 2.57 15.06 -33.43
N ASP A 418 3.65 14.27 -33.32
CA ASP A 418 4.27 13.58 -34.46
C ASP A 418 3.48 12.33 -34.87
N ALA A 419 2.78 11.68 -33.94
CA ALA A 419 2.03 10.44 -34.16
C ALA A 419 0.83 10.60 -35.11
N SER A 420 0.32 11.81 -35.28
CA SER A 420 -0.72 12.11 -36.28
C SER A 420 -0.27 11.87 -37.73
N GLU A 421 1.04 11.75 -37.96
CA GLU A 421 1.64 11.39 -39.25
C GLU A 421 1.78 9.88 -39.46
N HIS A 422 1.53 9.08 -38.43
CA HIS A 422 1.61 7.62 -38.46
C HIS A 422 0.21 7.01 -38.55
N ASP A 423 0.13 5.80 -39.15
CA ASP A 423 -1.13 5.03 -39.29
C ASP A 423 -1.51 4.36 -37.94
N LEU A 424 -1.72 5.19 -36.90
CA LEU A 424 -2.09 4.76 -35.54
C LEU A 424 -3.56 5.02 -35.25
N ASP A 425 -4.14 4.21 -34.37
CA ASP A 425 -5.54 4.28 -33.98
C ASP A 425 -5.87 5.57 -33.21
N ASP A 426 -6.72 6.43 -33.79
CA ASP A 426 -7.16 7.70 -33.20
C ASP A 426 -7.72 7.54 -31.79
N ALA A 427 -8.39 6.43 -31.49
CA ALA A 427 -8.96 6.20 -30.16
C ALA A 427 -7.87 5.95 -29.11
N SER A 428 -6.77 5.29 -29.49
CA SER A 428 -5.61 5.09 -28.61
C SER A 428 -4.87 6.41 -28.38
N LEU A 429 -4.68 7.22 -29.43
CA LEU A 429 -4.05 8.54 -29.29
C LEU A 429 -4.87 9.46 -28.36
N ALA A 430 -6.20 9.50 -28.52
CA ALA A 430 -7.06 10.29 -27.64
C ALA A 430 -7.01 9.83 -26.16
N ARG A 431 -6.80 8.53 -25.90
CA ARG A 431 -6.61 8.03 -24.53
C ARG A 431 -5.29 8.46 -23.92
N ILE A 432 -4.21 8.43 -24.72
CA ILE A 432 -2.89 8.90 -24.26
C ILE A 432 -2.96 10.41 -23.96
N GLU A 433 -3.59 11.20 -24.82
CA GLU A 433 -3.80 12.64 -24.60
C GLU A 433 -4.57 12.90 -23.29
N ARG A 434 -5.66 12.17 -23.06
CA ARG A 434 -6.44 12.26 -21.82
C ARG A 434 -5.59 11.87 -20.60
N PHE A 435 -4.81 10.82 -20.69
CA PHE A 435 -3.90 10.41 -19.61
C PHE A 435 -2.90 11.53 -19.28
N LEU A 436 -2.32 12.21 -20.28
CA LEU A 436 -1.42 13.34 -20.04
C LEU A 436 -2.13 14.52 -19.35
N ALA A 437 -3.40 14.77 -19.69
CA ALA A 437 -4.21 15.77 -18.99
C ALA A 437 -4.41 15.40 -17.51
N HIS A 438 -4.60 14.12 -17.19
CA HIS A 438 -4.67 13.65 -15.81
C HIS A 438 -3.32 13.78 -15.08
N ILE A 439 -2.20 13.53 -15.76
CA ILE A 439 -0.86 13.77 -15.21
C ILE A 439 -0.67 15.26 -14.88
N GLU A 440 -1.07 16.16 -15.78
CA GLU A 440 -1.00 17.61 -15.52
C GLU A 440 -1.85 18.03 -14.33
N THR A 441 -3.09 17.53 -14.23
CA THR A 441 -3.99 17.83 -13.11
C THR A 441 -3.38 17.44 -11.76
N ASN A 442 -2.70 16.30 -11.69
CA ASN A 442 -2.24 15.72 -10.42
C ASN A 442 -0.78 16.08 -10.07
N PHE A 443 0.05 16.35 -11.08
CA PHE A 443 1.49 16.53 -10.93
C PHE A 443 2.04 17.77 -11.65
N GLY A 444 1.21 18.57 -12.29
CA GLY A 444 1.65 19.81 -12.96
C GLY A 444 2.00 20.92 -11.97
N ASP A 445 2.56 22.02 -12.49
CA ASP A 445 2.96 23.20 -11.69
C ASP A 445 1.81 23.82 -10.90
N ALA A 446 0.60 23.79 -11.44
CA ALA A 446 -0.61 24.31 -10.81
C ALA A 446 -1.37 23.25 -9.97
N ALA A 447 -0.89 22.00 -9.91
CA ALA A 447 -1.51 20.96 -9.12
C ALA A 447 -1.58 21.34 -7.63
N PRO A 448 -2.75 21.27 -6.97
CA PRO A 448 -2.90 21.74 -5.60
C PRO A 448 -1.91 21.11 -4.62
N ALA A 449 -1.64 19.82 -4.76
CA ALA A 449 -0.68 19.10 -3.92
C ALA A 449 0.76 19.65 -4.09
N TRP A 450 1.19 19.97 -5.31
CA TRP A 450 2.49 20.57 -5.55
C TRP A 450 2.59 21.99 -4.99
N VAL A 451 1.57 22.82 -5.21
CA VAL A 451 1.48 24.17 -4.65
C VAL A 451 1.57 24.15 -3.12
N GLN A 452 0.93 23.18 -2.47
CA GLN A 452 1.02 23.00 -1.02
C GLN A 452 2.44 22.62 -0.57
N ILE A 453 3.13 21.72 -1.28
CA ILE A 453 4.53 21.36 -0.99
C ILE A 453 5.45 22.58 -1.12
N GLN A 454 5.22 23.45 -2.11
CA GLN A 454 6.01 24.67 -2.29
C GLN A 454 5.69 25.78 -1.26
N SER A 455 4.53 25.75 -0.64
CA SER A 455 4.09 26.76 0.34
C SER A 455 4.82 26.63 1.67
N GLU A 456 5.65 27.61 2.04
CA GLU A 456 6.36 27.66 3.33
C GLU A 456 5.42 27.61 4.52
N SER A 457 4.30 28.33 4.46
CA SER A 457 3.31 28.34 5.55
C SER A 457 2.65 26.97 5.73
N HIS A 458 2.35 26.28 4.64
CA HIS A 458 1.79 24.92 4.68
C HIS A 458 2.81 23.92 5.24
N ARG A 459 4.06 23.96 4.78
CA ARG A 459 5.13 23.10 5.31
C ARG A 459 5.35 23.33 6.79
N THR A 460 5.39 24.60 7.24
CA THR A 460 5.54 24.92 8.68
C THR A 460 4.41 24.31 9.52
N ALA A 461 3.16 24.40 9.06
CA ALA A 461 2.03 23.82 9.76
C ALA A 461 2.12 22.28 9.82
N ARG A 462 2.45 21.62 8.70
CA ARG A 462 2.61 20.17 8.63
C ARG A 462 3.79 19.66 9.47
N ARG A 463 4.92 20.36 9.42
CA ARG A 463 6.10 20.05 10.25
C ARG A 463 5.75 20.10 11.75
N ALA A 464 5.04 21.15 12.18
CA ALA A 464 4.59 21.25 13.56
C ALA A 464 3.68 20.08 13.97
N GLN A 465 2.77 19.64 13.10
CA GLN A 465 1.92 18.47 13.32
C GLN A 465 2.74 17.17 13.44
N ILE A 466 3.76 16.98 12.61
CA ILE A 466 4.65 15.81 12.64
C ILE A 466 5.46 15.80 13.93
N VAL A 467 6.10 16.92 14.29
CA VAL A 467 6.88 17.05 15.54
C VAL A 467 6.00 16.79 16.77
N ASP A 468 4.79 17.37 16.80
CA ASP A 468 3.84 17.13 17.87
C ASP A 468 3.42 15.66 17.98
N ALA A 469 3.15 15.01 16.84
CA ALA A 469 2.81 13.58 16.83
C ALA A 469 3.98 12.71 17.32
N LEU A 470 5.20 12.99 16.91
CA LEU A 470 6.39 12.25 17.36
C LEU A 470 6.63 12.43 18.87
N ARG A 471 6.47 13.64 19.40
CA ARG A 471 6.59 13.89 20.85
C ARG A 471 5.56 13.15 21.68
N HIS A 472 4.37 12.93 21.16
CA HIS A 472 3.29 12.23 21.86
C HIS A 472 3.33 10.70 21.71
N TYR A 473 4.15 10.18 20.80
CA TYR A 473 4.18 8.75 20.49
C TYR A 473 4.28 7.86 21.76
N ARG A 474 5.22 8.17 22.66
CA ARG A 474 5.42 7.36 23.87
C ARG A 474 4.19 7.36 24.80
N ALA A 475 3.59 8.52 25.01
CA ALA A 475 2.40 8.65 25.85
C ALA A 475 1.19 7.90 25.27
N GLU A 476 1.04 7.94 23.94
CA GLU A 476 0.00 7.18 23.22
C GLU A 476 0.25 5.68 23.33
N ARG A 477 1.50 5.25 23.16
CA ARG A 477 1.93 3.85 23.28
C ARG A 477 1.67 3.30 24.68
N ASP A 478 1.98 4.07 25.73
CA ASP A 478 1.71 3.70 27.12
C ASP A 478 0.20 3.69 27.44
N ALA A 479 -0.58 4.59 26.82
CA ALA A 479 -2.04 4.57 26.95
C ALA A 479 -2.65 3.34 26.29
N TRP A 480 -2.11 2.92 25.15
CA TRP A 480 -2.50 1.69 24.46
C TRP A 480 -2.21 0.45 25.28
N ASP A 481 -1.01 0.33 25.86
CA ASP A 481 -0.62 -0.82 26.68
C ASP A 481 -1.57 -1.04 27.87
N ARG A 482 -2.11 0.04 28.45
CA ARG A 482 -3.09 -0.05 29.54
C ARG A 482 -4.42 -0.69 29.15
N LEU A 483 -4.77 -0.75 27.85
CA LEU A 483 -5.95 -1.48 27.39
C LEU A 483 -5.77 -3.00 27.44
N PHE A 484 -4.51 -3.47 27.48
CA PHE A 484 -4.16 -4.90 27.48
C PHE A 484 -3.76 -5.40 28.88
N SER A 485 -3.77 -4.54 29.88
CA SER A 485 -3.51 -4.87 31.29
C SER A 485 -4.79 -5.29 31.96
#